data_a7cb5fcf492b9263d3695bb16941946e
#
_entry.id   a7cb5fcf492b9263d3695bb16941946e
#
_cell.length_a   1.000
_cell.length_b   1.000
_cell.length_c   1.000
_cell.angle_alpha   90.00
_cell.angle_beta   90.00
_cell.angle_gamma   90.00
#
_symmetry.space_group_name_H-M   'P 1'
#
loop_
_entity.id
_entity.type
_entity.pdbx_description
1 polymer ?
#
loop_
_entity_poly.entity_id
_entity_poly.type
_entity_poly.pdbx_seq_one_letter_code
_entity_poly.pdbx_strand_id
1 'polypeptide(L)'
;MTEKLFYEDSHRTEFTAKVISCEEAKDGYRVVLDQTVFFPEGGGQYADTGVLGTVNVTDVHEKDDVIYHYTTEPLEVGSIVTGKINWEERFEKMQQHTGEHIVSGIVHERFGYNNVGFHLGADYCTMDFDGTISKEQLKEIEAAANEAVYQDLEIEILYPSKDELKDMDYRSKIEIEGQVRIVKIPGYDVCACCAPHVKTTGEIGAVKLVSMANYKGGERITMLCGRRAMRDYEKKDAMTKEISALLCAKEYEVADAVGKLKDEQTRMKSQIAELQQKLLEFRVAEIPVEEKIVTVFDSALSGNLAREMMNRLLDKGAVICAVFAGTDTDGYRYVIGSRSEDVRPISKALNVAFEGRGGGKPEMVQGSVKGTGKAMKELLMQYK
;
A
#
# COMPACT_ATOMS: atom_id res chain seq x y z
N MET A 1 0.70 44.20 -1.19
CA MET A 1 0.44 43.29 -2.33
C MET A 1 1.79 42.84 -2.88
N THR A 2 2.00 41.54 -3.07
CA THR A 2 3.21 40.98 -3.68
C THR A 2 2.91 40.65 -5.15
N GLU A 3 3.79 41.08 -6.07
CA GLU A 3 3.64 40.76 -7.49
C GLU A 3 3.92 39.25 -7.74
N LYS A 4 2.98 38.56 -8.43
CA LYS A 4 2.95 37.11 -8.59
C LYS A 4 3.58 36.70 -9.93
N LEU A 5 4.91 36.69 -10.03
CA LEU A 5 5.65 36.38 -11.26
C LEU A 5 5.43 34.97 -11.79
N PHE A 6 5.03 34.05 -10.94
CA PHE A 6 4.65 32.66 -11.32
C PHE A 6 3.40 32.58 -12.19
N TYR A 7 2.59 33.64 -12.28
CA TYR A 7 1.46 33.74 -13.20
C TYR A 7 1.86 34.27 -14.58
N GLU A 8 2.97 35.00 -14.67
CA GLU A 8 3.49 35.46 -15.95
C GLU A 8 4.19 34.34 -16.72
N ASP A 9 5.05 33.58 -16.00
CA ASP A 9 5.74 32.43 -16.57
C ASP A 9 5.91 31.34 -15.49
N SER A 10 5.18 30.23 -15.64
CA SER A 10 5.25 29.07 -14.73
C SER A 10 6.64 28.40 -14.71
N HIS A 11 7.46 28.63 -15.75
CA HIS A 11 8.82 28.09 -15.90
C HIS A 11 9.92 29.03 -15.39
N ARG A 12 9.56 30.21 -14.94
CA ARG A 12 10.54 31.13 -14.34
C ARG A 12 11.05 30.57 -13.03
N THR A 13 12.36 30.38 -12.93
CA THR A 13 13.01 29.73 -11.78
C THR A 13 13.75 30.69 -10.88
N GLU A 14 14.15 31.86 -11.42
CA GLU A 14 14.96 32.84 -10.73
C GLU A 14 14.35 34.24 -10.88
N PHE A 15 14.52 35.06 -9.86
CA PHE A 15 14.07 36.46 -9.85
C PHE A 15 14.91 37.30 -8.87
N THR A 16 14.79 38.59 -8.99
CA THR A 16 15.37 39.56 -8.03
C THR A 16 14.24 40.32 -7.37
N ALA A 17 14.27 40.46 -6.07
CA ALA A 17 13.23 41.17 -5.31
C ALA A 17 13.82 42.00 -4.17
N LYS A 18 13.03 42.99 -3.73
CA LYS A 18 13.32 43.77 -2.53
C LYS A 18 12.63 43.18 -1.32
N VAL A 19 13.36 43.01 -0.22
CA VAL A 19 12.79 42.60 1.07
C VAL A 19 11.97 43.77 1.65
N ILE A 20 10.66 43.56 1.77
CA ILE A 20 9.69 44.55 2.31
C ILE A 20 9.60 44.44 3.82
N SER A 21 9.52 43.22 4.36
CA SER A 21 9.54 42.95 5.80
C SER A 21 10.19 41.62 6.11
N CYS A 22 10.73 41.50 7.33
CA CYS A 22 11.24 40.27 7.89
C CYS A 22 10.91 40.26 9.38
N GLU A 23 10.14 39.26 9.81
CA GLU A 23 9.65 39.12 11.17
C GLU A 23 10.01 37.74 11.71
N GLU A 24 10.30 37.61 12.99
CA GLU A 24 10.53 36.33 13.65
C GLU A 24 9.24 35.54 13.68
N ALA A 25 9.32 34.23 13.38
CA ALA A 25 8.22 33.29 13.40
C ALA A 25 8.59 32.08 14.29
N LYS A 26 7.64 31.20 14.55
CA LYS A 26 7.82 30.08 15.51
C LYS A 26 9.05 29.20 15.20
N ASP A 27 9.31 28.94 13.90
CA ASP A 27 10.38 28.02 13.46
C ASP A 27 11.26 28.69 12.38
N GLY A 28 11.65 29.96 12.58
CA GLY A 28 12.46 30.75 11.65
C GLY A 28 11.95 32.17 11.46
N TYR A 29 11.88 32.63 10.22
CA TYR A 29 11.47 33.98 9.88
C TYR A 29 10.40 34.00 8.82
N ARG A 30 9.56 35.02 8.82
CA ARG A 30 8.54 35.31 7.84
C ARG A 30 8.93 36.54 7.03
N VAL A 31 9.23 36.35 5.76
CA VAL A 31 9.74 37.38 4.85
C VAL A 31 8.68 37.73 3.81
N VAL A 32 8.47 39.00 3.57
CA VAL A 32 7.64 39.53 2.49
C VAL A 32 8.54 40.23 1.47
N LEU A 33 8.30 39.93 0.20
CA LEU A 33 8.99 40.52 -0.94
C LEU A 33 8.04 41.40 -1.76
N ASP A 34 8.56 42.32 -2.55
CA ASP A 34 7.77 43.13 -3.51
C ASP A 34 7.23 42.26 -4.65
N GLN A 35 8.00 41.25 -5.09
CA GLN A 35 7.61 40.28 -6.14
C GLN A 35 8.20 38.91 -5.87
N THR A 36 7.60 37.84 -6.44
CA THR A 36 8.09 36.48 -6.25
C THR A 36 7.68 35.49 -7.35
N VAL A 37 8.55 34.52 -7.64
CA VAL A 37 8.21 33.32 -8.43
C VAL A 37 7.77 32.12 -7.53
N PHE A 38 7.95 32.21 -6.21
CA PHE A 38 7.51 31.15 -5.30
C PHE A 38 5.98 31.08 -5.26
N PHE A 39 5.43 29.93 -5.65
CA PHE A 39 4.00 29.67 -5.54
C PHE A 39 3.65 29.32 -4.08
N PRO A 40 2.69 30.01 -3.47
CA PRO A 40 2.19 29.68 -2.14
C PRO A 40 1.32 28.41 -2.21
N GLU A 41 1.14 27.72 -1.08
CA GLU A 41 0.20 26.62 -1.01
C GLU A 41 -1.19 27.06 -1.47
N GLY A 42 -1.78 26.33 -2.42
CA GLY A 42 -3.10 26.65 -2.95
C GLY A 42 -3.57 25.70 -4.04
N GLY A 43 -4.88 25.62 -4.26
CA GLY A 43 -5.45 24.77 -5.31
C GLY A 43 -5.16 23.27 -5.15
N GLY A 44 -4.87 22.79 -3.94
CA GLY A 44 -4.48 21.40 -3.67
C GLY A 44 -3.01 21.07 -3.97
N GLN A 45 -2.20 22.10 -4.27
CA GLN A 45 -0.76 21.98 -4.49
C GLN A 45 0.01 22.63 -3.34
N TYR A 46 1.02 21.92 -2.82
CA TYR A 46 1.94 22.47 -1.79
C TYR A 46 2.79 23.62 -2.33
N ALA A 47 3.20 24.49 -1.42
CA ALA A 47 4.09 25.59 -1.70
C ALA A 47 5.41 25.16 -2.36
N ASP A 48 6.07 26.13 -3.00
CA ASP A 48 7.44 25.94 -3.47
C ASP A 48 8.45 26.05 -2.35
N THR A 49 9.56 25.37 -2.53
CA THR A 49 10.78 25.52 -1.75
C THR A 49 11.90 26.10 -2.59
N GLY A 50 12.98 26.53 -1.96
CA GLY A 50 14.14 27.08 -2.66
C GLY A 50 15.01 27.95 -1.77
N VAL A 51 15.60 29.01 -2.34
CA VAL A 51 16.49 29.92 -1.61
C VAL A 51 16.23 31.38 -1.95
N LEU A 52 16.46 32.28 -0.98
CA LEU A 52 16.59 33.72 -1.13
C LEU A 52 18.04 34.12 -0.80
N GLY A 53 18.86 34.38 -1.82
CA GLY A 53 20.30 34.46 -1.66
C GLY A 53 20.87 33.11 -1.23
N THR A 54 21.34 33.00 0.01
CA THR A 54 21.85 31.78 0.64
C THR A 54 20.87 31.19 1.65
N VAL A 55 19.76 31.87 1.93
CA VAL A 55 18.80 31.47 2.97
C VAL A 55 17.72 30.55 2.40
N ASN A 56 17.48 29.41 3.06
CA ASN A 56 16.47 28.48 2.62
C ASN A 56 15.05 28.98 2.85
N VAL A 57 14.20 28.82 1.83
CA VAL A 57 12.74 28.99 1.90
C VAL A 57 12.13 27.59 2.05
N THR A 58 11.49 27.34 3.18
CA THR A 58 10.94 26.04 3.55
C THR A 58 9.45 25.93 3.28
N ASP A 59 8.74 27.06 3.24
CA ASP A 59 7.31 27.13 3.02
C ASP A 59 6.89 28.51 2.50
N VAL A 60 5.74 28.60 1.83
CA VAL A 60 5.19 29.85 1.30
C VAL A 60 3.67 29.85 1.43
N HIS A 61 3.10 30.88 2.03
CA HIS A 61 1.65 31.07 2.16
C HIS A 61 1.20 32.44 1.65
N GLU A 62 -0.04 32.50 1.22
CA GLU A 62 -0.69 33.75 0.82
C GLU A 62 -1.77 34.14 1.83
N LYS A 63 -1.81 35.40 2.19
CA LYS A 63 -2.89 36.03 2.95
C LYS A 63 -3.08 37.47 2.55
N ASP A 64 -4.31 37.84 2.23
CA ASP A 64 -4.69 39.22 1.87
C ASP A 64 -3.79 39.83 0.76
N ASP A 65 -3.57 39.04 -0.33
CA ASP A 65 -2.70 39.39 -1.48
C ASP A 65 -1.23 39.61 -1.10
N VAL A 66 -0.78 39.19 0.06
CA VAL A 66 0.61 39.23 0.49
C VAL A 66 1.16 37.82 0.55
N ILE A 67 2.31 37.59 -0.09
CA ILE A 67 2.99 36.30 -0.06
C ILE A 67 4.07 36.31 1.02
N TYR A 68 3.97 35.38 1.95
CA TYR A 68 4.86 35.16 3.07
C TYR A 68 5.78 33.98 2.80
N HIS A 69 7.09 34.24 2.76
CA HIS A 69 8.11 33.20 2.61
C HIS A 69 8.65 32.84 3.99
N TYR A 70 8.59 31.56 4.37
CA TYR A 70 9.15 31.08 5.63
C TYR A 70 10.59 30.66 5.41
N THR A 71 11.50 31.30 6.12
CA THR A 71 12.94 31.15 5.92
C THR A 71 13.65 30.68 7.19
N THR A 72 14.79 29.98 7.02
CA THR A 72 15.59 29.47 8.14
C THR A 72 16.38 30.56 8.87
N GLU A 73 16.70 31.67 8.19
CA GLU A 73 17.50 32.77 8.69
C GLU A 73 16.86 34.12 8.29
N PRO A 74 17.15 35.21 9.00
CA PRO A 74 16.59 36.51 8.68
C PRO A 74 17.23 37.13 7.42
N LEU A 75 16.47 38.00 6.76
CA LEU A 75 16.93 38.83 5.66
C LEU A 75 16.85 40.30 6.05
N GLU A 76 17.81 41.12 5.60
CA GLU A 76 17.85 42.56 5.87
C GLU A 76 16.72 43.28 5.12
N VAL A 77 15.86 43.96 5.84
CA VAL A 77 14.76 44.76 5.26
C VAL A 77 15.32 45.89 4.41
N GLY A 78 14.79 46.03 3.21
CA GLY A 78 15.23 47.00 2.20
C GLY A 78 16.35 46.49 1.29
N SER A 79 16.97 45.34 1.58
CA SER A 79 17.98 44.73 0.72
C SER A 79 17.35 44.15 -0.55
N ILE A 80 18.18 43.97 -1.57
CA ILE A 80 17.84 43.27 -2.80
C ILE A 80 18.38 41.86 -2.71
N VAL A 81 17.50 40.86 -2.94
CA VAL A 81 17.85 39.43 -2.90
C VAL A 81 17.54 38.79 -4.23
N THR A 82 18.33 37.80 -4.62
CA THR A 82 18.00 36.89 -5.73
C THR A 82 17.31 35.65 -5.15
N GLY A 83 16.10 35.37 -5.62
CA GLY A 83 15.35 34.14 -5.28
C GLY A 83 15.50 33.08 -6.36
N LYS A 84 15.59 31.85 -5.94
CA LYS A 84 15.62 30.67 -6.82
C LYS A 84 14.79 29.56 -6.22
N ILE A 85 13.80 29.07 -6.98
CA ILE A 85 12.95 27.94 -6.56
C ILE A 85 13.63 26.59 -6.82
N ASN A 86 13.19 25.57 -6.09
CA ASN A 86 13.50 24.18 -6.41
C ASN A 86 12.69 23.77 -7.67
N TRP A 87 13.33 23.94 -8.84
CA TRP A 87 12.67 23.70 -10.12
C TRP A 87 12.21 22.25 -10.32
N GLU A 88 13.00 21.28 -9.88
CA GLU A 88 12.64 19.88 -10.05
C GLU A 88 11.34 19.55 -9.31
N GLU A 89 11.19 20.03 -8.09
CA GLU A 89 10.00 19.86 -7.28
C GLU A 89 8.78 20.60 -7.87
N ARG A 90 8.97 21.88 -8.30
CA ARG A 90 7.94 22.67 -8.96
C ARG A 90 7.45 21.96 -10.23
N PHE A 91 8.36 21.49 -11.08
CA PHE A 91 8.02 20.87 -12.35
C PHE A 91 7.29 19.55 -12.14
N GLU A 92 7.72 18.71 -11.19
CA GLU A 92 6.98 17.52 -10.82
C GLU A 92 5.55 17.82 -10.34
N LYS A 93 5.37 18.85 -9.52
CA LYS A 93 4.04 19.28 -9.07
C LYS A 93 3.18 19.73 -10.26
N MET A 94 3.73 20.51 -11.19
CA MET A 94 3.02 20.91 -12.41
C MET A 94 2.64 19.73 -13.30
N GLN A 95 3.53 18.71 -13.46
CA GLN A 95 3.22 17.49 -14.18
C GLN A 95 2.01 16.75 -13.57
N GLN A 96 2.01 16.57 -12.24
CA GLN A 96 0.88 15.92 -11.55
C GLN A 96 -0.41 16.72 -11.71
N HIS A 97 -0.35 18.04 -11.48
CA HIS A 97 -1.53 18.90 -11.49
C HIS A 97 -2.16 19.00 -12.88
N THR A 98 -1.32 19.17 -13.91
CA THR A 98 -1.82 19.21 -15.29
C THR A 98 -2.38 17.85 -15.74
N GLY A 99 -1.74 16.74 -15.32
CA GLY A 99 -2.28 15.40 -15.55
C GLY A 99 -3.62 15.17 -14.88
N GLU A 100 -3.82 15.74 -13.66
CA GLU A 100 -5.11 15.71 -12.97
C GLU A 100 -6.20 16.41 -13.79
N HIS A 101 -5.92 17.59 -14.30
CA HIS A 101 -6.86 18.34 -15.15
C HIS A 101 -7.30 17.53 -16.37
N ILE A 102 -6.36 16.90 -17.09
CA ILE A 102 -6.68 16.05 -18.24
C ILE A 102 -7.58 14.87 -17.84
N VAL A 103 -7.20 14.15 -16.80
CA VAL A 103 -7.97 12.98 -16.32
C VAL A 103 -9.36 13.41 -15.85
N SER A 104 -9.44 14.48 -15.07
CA SER A 104 -10.72 15.00 -14.56
C SER A 104 -11.62 15.51 -15.68
N GLY A 105 -11.07 16.17 -16.70
CA GLY A 105 -11.82 16.60 -17.86
C GLY A 105 -12.37 15.42 -18.68
N ILE A 106 -11.54 14.38 -18.95
CA ILE A 106 -11.98 13.16 -19.62
C ILE A 106 -13.10 12.45 -18.86
N VAL A 107 -12.96 12.34 -17.53
CA VAL A 107 -13.98 11.69 -16.69
C VAL A 107 -15.28 12.49 -16.70
N HIS A 108 -15.20 13.81 -16.61
CA HIS A 108 -16.36 14.68 -16.68
C HIS A 108 -17.06 14.59 -18.04
N GLU A 109 -16.33 14.71 -19.14
CA GLU A 109 -16.87 14.64 -20.49
C GLU A 109 -17.55 13.31 -20.79
N ARG A 110 -16.90 12.18 -20.44
CA ARG A 110 -17.40 10.85 -20.83
C ARG A 110 -18.48 10.29 -19.92
N PHE A 111 -18.43 10.61 -18.63
CA PHE A 111 -19.29 9.99 -17.62
C PHE A 111 -20.16 10.99 -16.86
N GLY A 112 -19.92 12.30 -17.00
CA GLY A 112 -20.61 13.34 -16.24
C GLY A 112 -20.20 13.39 -14.76
N TYR A 113 -19.13 12.69 -14.36
CA TYR A 113 -18.69 12.67 -12.97
C TYR A 113 -17.78 13.86 -12.66
N ASN A 114 -17.84 14.33 -11.42
CA ASN A 114 -17.04 15.45 -10.94
C ASN A 114 -15.88 14.96 -10.07
N ASN A 115 -14.74 15.61 -10.20
CA ASN A 115 -13.66 15.48 -9.23
C ASN A 115 -14.01 16.31 -7.98
N VAL A 116 -14.42 15.62 -6.91
CA VAL A 116 -14.84 16.20 -5.62
C VAL A 116 -13.73 16.27 -4.60
N GLY A 117 -12.53 15.77 -4.93
CA GLY A 117 -11.36 15.83 -4.08
C GLY A 117 -10.08 15.60 -4.85
N PHE A 118 -9.11 16.51 -4.68
CA PHE A 118 -7.76 16.38 -5.22
C PHE A 118 -6.74 16.58 -4.10
N HIS A 119 -5.78 15.67 -4.03
CA HIS A 119 -4.67 15.78 -3.10
C HIS A 119 -3.36 15.42 -3.80
N LEU A 120 -2.46 16.39 -3.87
CA LEU A 120 -1.13 16.22 -4.42
C LEU A 120 -0.17 15.94 -3.27
N GLY A 121 0.02 14.65 -2.92
CA GLY A 121 0.97 14.21 -1.90
C GLY A 121 2.42 14.21 -2.39
N ALA A 122 3.34 13.87 -1.49
CA ALA A 122 4.78 13.81 -1.82
C ALA A 122 5.10 12.76 -2.88
N ASP A 123 4.50 11.55 -2.76
CA ASP A 123 4.83 10.40 -3.61
C ASP A 123 3.83 10.17 -4.74
N TYR A 124 2.56 10.50 -4.53
CA TYR A 124 1.46 10.28 -5.48
C TYR A 124 0.40 11.36 -5.36
N CYS A 125 -0.46 11.47 -6.35
CA CYS A 125 -1.67 12.27 -6.23
C CYS A 125 -2.92 11.38 -6.27
N THR A 126 -3.98 11.84 -5.61
CA THR A 126 -5.29 11.19 -5.61
C THR A 126 -6.37 12.13 -6.11
N MET A 127 -7.32 11.55 -6.83
CA MET A 127 -8.53 12.21 -7.31
C MET A 127 -9.74 11.41 -6.82
N ASP A 128 -10.73 12.09 -6.27
CA ASP A 128 -11.98 11.50 -5.81
C ASP A 128 -13.10 11.90 -6.76
N PHE A 129 -13.71 10.93 -7.42
CA PHE A 129 -14.84 11.14 -8.30
C PHE A 129 -16.16 10.72 -7.64
N ASP A 130 -17.24 11.44 -7.94
CA ASP A 130 -18.58 11.20 -7.40
C ASP A 130 -19.36 10.10 -8.14
N GLY A 131 -18.71 9.33 -9.00
CA GLY A 131 -19.30 8.23 -9.76
C GLY A 131 -18.40 6.98 -9.82
N THR A 132 -19.00 5.87 -10.22
CA THR A 132 -18.35 4.57 -10.30
C THR A 132 -17.62 4.39 -11.63
N ILE A 133 -16.37 4.00 -11.60
CA ILE A 133 -15.52 3.75 -12.77
C ILE A 133 -15.11 2.28 -12.76
N SER A 134 -15.28 1.57 -13.88
CA SER A 134 -14.80 0.18 -14.01
C SER A 134 -13.29 0.13 -14.28
N LYS A 135 -12.70 -1.07 -14.12
CA LYS A 135 -11.28 -1.27 -14.45
C LYS A 135 -10.97 -1.08 -15.94
N GLU A 136 -11.92 -1.39 -16.79
CA GLU A 136 -11.84 -1.21 -18.24
C GLU A 136 -11.88 0.27 -18.57
N GLN A 137 -12.86 1.02 -18.01
CA GLN A 137 -12.95 2.46 -18.15
C GLN A 137 -11.69 3.18 -17.64
N LEU A 138 -11.11 2.72 -16.52
CA LEU A 138 -9.86 3.27 -16.00
C LEU A 138 -8.72 3.19 -17.03
N LYS A 139 -8.60 2.06 -17.73
CA LYS A 139 -7.61 1.89 -18.81
C LYS A 139 -7.87 2.80 -20.01
N GLU A 140 -9.15 2.98 -20.37
CA GLU A 140 -9.55 3.89 -21.46
C GLU A 140 -9.27 5.35 -21.11
N ILE A 141 -9.50 5.75 -19.85
CA ILE A 141 -9.16 7.09 -19.34
C ILE A 141 -7.64 7.30 -19.38
N GLU A 142 -6.85 6.32 -18.90
CA GLU A 142 -5.38 6.39 -18.93
C GLU A 142 -4.86 6.50 -20.37
N ALA A 143 -5.41 5.73 -21.29
CA ALA A 143 -5.02 5.78 -22.70
C ALA A 143 -5.35 7.15 -23.32
N ALA A 144 -6.53 7.69 -23.06
CA ALA A 144 -6.94 9.01 -23.56
C ALA A 144 -6.10 10.14 -22.94
N ALA A 145 -5.73 10.03 -21.67
CA ALA A 145 -4.85 11.02 -21.02
C ALA A 145 -3.44 11.00 -21.63
N ASN A 146 -2.90 9.83 -21.96
CA ASN A 146 -1.62 9.74 -22.65
C ASN A 146 -1.69 10.19 -24.12
N GLU A 147 -2.84 10.06 -24.77
CA GLU A 147 -3.04 10.64 -26.10
C GLU A 147 -2.92 12.18 -26.05
N ALA A 148 -3.49 12.84 -25.03
CA ALA A 148 -3.28 14.27 -24.81
C ALA A 148 -1.80 14.65 -24.64
N VAL A 149 -1.03 13.80 -23.94
CA VAL A 149 0.42 14.01 -23.78
C VAL A 149 1.15 13.89 -25.13
N TYR A 150 0.80 12.89 -25.94
CA TYR A 150 1.43 12.69 -27.26
C TYR A 150 1.09 13.79 -28.28
N GLN A 151 -0.07 14.44 -28.14
CA GLN A 151 -0.47 15.56 -28.99
C GLN A 151 0.32 16.84 -28.72
N ASP A 152 0.99 16.94 -27.57
CA ASP A 152 1.82 18.09 -27.15
C ASP A 152 1.09 19.45 -27.33
N LEU A 153 -0.14 19.52 -26.82
CA LEU A 153 -1.01 20.67 -26.93
C LEU A 153 -0.53 21.83 -26.05
N GLU A 154 -0.55 23.06 -26.55
CA GLU A 154 -0.28 24.26 -25.77
C GLU A 154 -1.41 24.50 -24.73
N ILE A 155 -1.04 24.82 -23.50
CA ILE A 155 -1.96 25.11 -22.39
C ILE A 155 -2.23 26.61 -22.35
N GLU A 156 -3.48 26.97 -22.54
CA GLU A 156 -3.93 28.36 -22.55
C GLU A 156 -4.29 28.83 -21.13
N ILE A 157 -3.73 29.98 -20.72
CA ILE A 157 -4.10 30.64 -19.46
C ILE A 157 -4.92 31.87 -19.81
N LEU A 158 -6.16 31.90 -19.32
CA LEU A 158 -7.12 32.96 -19.64
C LEU A 158 -7.54 33.71 -18.37
N TYR A 159 -7.78 35.02 -18.50
CA TYR A 159 -8.32 35.88 -17.46
C TYR A 159 -9.60 36.56 -17.97
N PRO A 160 -10.69 35.79 -18.14
CA PRO A 160 -11.93 36.31 -18.70
C PRO A 160 -12.56 37.35 -17.79
N SER A 161 -13.28 38.30 -18.42
CA SER A 161 -14.15 39.25 -17.71
C SER A 161 -15.37 38.53 -17.11
N LYS A 162 -16.08 39.19 -16.20
CA LYS A 162 -17.32 38.62 -15.61
C LYS A 162 -18.40 38.31 -16.63
N ASP A 163 -18.45 39.04 -17.75
CA ASP A 163 -19.42 38.76 -18.80
C ASP A 163 -19.04 37.58 -19.67
N GLU A 164 -17.76 37.45 -20.02
CA GLU A 164 -17.22 36.27 -20.75
C GLU A 164 -17.35 34.98 -19.93
N LEU A 165 -17.22 35.04 -18.61
CA LEU A 165 -17.41 33.88 -17.73
C LEU A 165 -18.82 33.32 -17.73
N LYS A 166 -19.85 34.17 -17.99
CA LYS A 166 -21.27 33.72 -18.04
C LYS A 166 -21.54 32.78 -19.22
N ASP A 167 -20.79 32.97 -20.31
CA ASP A 167 -20.96 32.20 -21.54
C ASP A 167 -19.92 31.08 -21.67
N MET A 168 -19.00 30.96 -20.68
CA MET A 168 -17.96 29.95 -20.69
C MET A 168 -18.37 28.73 -19.86
N ASP A 169 -18.36 27.56 -20.51
CA ASP A 169 -18.49 26.28 -19.80
C ASP A 169 -17.13 25.89 -19.20
N TYR A 170 -17.01 25.95 -17.88
CA TYR A 170 -15.78 25.59 -17.16
C TYR A 170 -16.05 24.91 -15.85
N ARG A 171 -15.17 24.02 -15.46
CA ARG A 171 -15.21 23.35 -14.16
C ARG A 171 -14.65 24.26 -13.06
N SER A 172 -15.25 24.23 -11.88
CA SER A 172 -14.71 24.85 -10.69
C SER A 172 -15.02 24.00 -9.46
N LYS A 173 -14.08 23.92 -8.54
CA LYS A 173 -14.27 23.20 -7.27
C LYS A 173 -14.84 24.10 -6.16
N ILE A 174 -14.75 25.42 -6.34
CA ILE A 174 -15.18 26.45 -5.36
C ILE A 174 -15.79 27.63 -6.10
N GLU A 175 -16.64 28.39 -5.44
CA GLU A 175 -16.99 29.73 -5.89
C GLU A 175 -15.78 30.68 -5.71
N ILE A 176 -15.47 31.42 -6.77
CA ILE A 176 -14.30 32.32 -6.78
C ILE A 176 -14.80 33.77 -6.77
N GLU A 177 -14.40 34.49 -5.73
CA GLU A 177 -14.60 35.95 -5.68
C GLU A 177 -13.44 36.67 -6.37
N GLY A 178 -13.75 37.65 -7.22
CA GLY A 178 -12.73 38.45 -7.91
C GLY A 178 -12.39 37.96 -9.31
N GLN A 179 -11.12 38.09 -9.72
CA GLN A 179 -10.64 37.68 -11.05
C GLN A 179 -10.46 36.18 -11.10
N VAL A 180 -11.17 35.52 -12.00
CA VAL A 180 -11.03 34.09 -12.25
C VAL A 180 -9.88 33.83 -13.23
N ARG A 181 -8.98 32.92 -12.88
CA ARG A 181 -7.94 32.40 -13.77
C ARG A 181 -8.39 31.05 -14.31
N ILE A 182 -8.50 30.93 -15.62
CA ILE A 182 -8.90 29.72 -16.33
C ILE A 182 -7.67 29.06 -16.93
N VAL A 183 -7.51 27.76 -16.68
CA VAL A 183 -6.56 26.89 -17.35
C VAL A 183 -7.35 26.09 -18.38
N LYS A 184 -7.02 26.24 -19.67
CA LYS A 184 -7.66 25.55 -20.77
C LYS A 184 -6.66 24.60 -21.43
N ILE A 185 -7.02 23.33 -21.47
CA ILE A 185 -6.31 22.28 -22.22
C ILE A 185 -7.19 21.93 -23.41
N PRO A 186 -6.85 22.37 -24.64
CA PRO A 186 -7.73 22.24 -25.78
C PRO A 186 -8.22 20.80 -26.01
N GLY A 187 -9.55 20.62 -26.07
CA GLY A 187 -10.18 19.31 -26.28
C GLY A 187 -10.24 18.40 -25.06
N TYR A 188 -9.72 18.84 -23.90
CA TYR A 188 -9.68 17.99 -22.70
C TYR A 188 -10.27 18.65 -21.46
N ASP A 189 -9.91 19.88 -21.15
CA ASP A 189 -10.39 20.52 -19.93
C ASP A 189 -10.42 22.07 -20.03
N VAL A 190 -11.41 22.66 -19.37
CA VAL A 190 -11.47 24.09 -19.09
C VAL A 190 -11.84 24.23 -17.62
N CYS A 191 -10.92 24.72 -16.81
CA CYS A 191 -11.07 24.72 -15.35
C CYS A 191 -10.52 25.98 -14.68
N ALA A 192 -11.26 26.47 -13.69
CA ALA A 192 -10.75 27.53 -12.82
C ALA A 192 -9.67 26.96 -11.87
N CYS A 193 -8.43 27.46 -12.02
CA CYS A 193 -7.31 26.98 -11.24
C CYS A 193 -6.27 28.07 -10.99
N CYS A 194 -5.78 28.16 -9.75
CA CYS A 194 -4.75 29.14 -9.35
C CYS A 194 -3.33 28.59 -9.41
N ALA A 195 -3.14 27.27 -9.54
CA ALA A 195 -1.80 26.68 -9.52
C ALA A 195 -1.04 26.87 -10.85
N PRO A 196 0.29 26.82 -10.84
CA PRO A 196 1.09 26.79 -12.06
C PRO A 196 0.95 25.43 -12.76
N HIS A 197 0.95 25.47 -14.09
CA HIS A 197 0.86 24.31 -14.98
C HIS A 197 2.06 24.25 -15.91
N VAL A 198 2.32 23.10 -16.50
CA VAL A 198 3.28 22.94 -17.61
C VAL A 198 2.81 23.76 -18.83
N LYS A 199 3.71 24.10 -19.74
CA LYS A 199 3.36 24.92 -20.93
C LYS A 199 2.66 24.10 -22.01
N THR A 200 3.05 22.84 -22.17
CA THR A 200 2.40 21.93 -23.11
C THR A 200 2.08 20.60 -22.44
N THR A 201 1.11 19.88 -22.99
CA THR A 201 0.75 18.55 -22.46
C THR A 201 1.88 17.53 -22.59
N GLY A 202 2.77 17.71 -23.58
CA GLY A 202 3.96 16.87 -23.76
C GLY A 202 4.94 16.93 -22.58
N GLU A 203 5.04 18.07 -21.89
CA GLU A 203 5.88 18.22 -20.71
C GLU A 203 5.45 17.35 -19.52
N ILE A 204 4.21 16.83 -19.52
CA ILE A 204 3.74 15.86 -18.52
C ILE A 204 4.54 14.56 -18.62
N GLY A 205 4.95 14.16 -19.83
CA GLY A 205 5.74 12.98 -20.12
C GLY A 205 4.93 11.69 -20.18
N ALA A 206 4.27 11.29 -19.10
CA ALA A 206 3.36 10.14 -19.07
C ALA A 206 2.35 10.26 -17.94
N VAL A 207 1.16 9.69 -18.12
CA VAL A 207 0.12 9.56 -17.10
C VAL A 207 -0.10 8.09 -16.78
N LYS A 208 0.00 7.71 -15.50
CA LYS A 208 -0.28 6.36 -15.00
C LYS A 208 -1.34 6.39 -13.90
N LEU A 209 -2.45 5.69 -14.11
CA LEU A 209 -3.49 5.47 -13.12
C LEU A 209 -3.19 4.16 -12.38
N VAL A 210 -2.43 4.25 -11.28
CA VAL A 210 -1.79 3.09 -10.63
C VAL A 210 -2.72 2.27 -9.74
N SER A 211 -3.75 2.89 -9.19
CA SER A 211 -4.77 2.19 -8.39
C SER A 211 -6.11 2.92 -8.39
N MET A 212 -7.16 2.18 -8.09
CA MET A 212 -8.51 2.66 -7.93
C MET A 212 -9.18 1.91 -6.78
N ALA A 213 -9.92 2.62 -5.93
CA ALA A 213 -10.65 2.05 -4.81
C ALA A 213 -11.96 2.81 -4.58
N ASN A 214 -13.01 2.10 -4.15
CA ASN A 214 -14.28 2.72 -3.78
C ASN A 214 -14.08 3.72 -2.64
N TYR A 215 -14.60 4.92 -2.78
CA TYR A 215 -14.47 5.97 -1.80
C TYR A 215 -15.71 6.87 -1.76
N LYS A 216 -16.37 6.95 -0.61
CA LYS A 216 -17.53 7.83 -0.34
C LYS A 216 -18.65 7.79 -1.40
N GLY A 217 -18.92 6.61 -1.94
CA GLY A 217 -19.97 6.42 -2.96
C GLY A 217 -19.54 6.62 -4.41
N GLY A 218 -18.26 6.94 -4.63
CA GLY A 218 -17.60 7.00 -5.93
C GLY A 218 -16.26 6.28 -5.92
N GLU A 219 -15.30 6.77 -6.71
CA GLU A 219 -13.99 6.15 -6.85
C GLU A 219 -12.85 7.11 -6.50
N ARG A 220 -11.89 6.64 -5.71
CA ARG A 220 -10.59 7.29 -5.55
C ARG A 220 -9.57 6.68 -6.49
N ILE A 221 -9.00 7.50 -7.35
CA ILE A 221 -7.94 7.11 -8.28
C ILE A 221 -6.60 7.67 -7.81
N THR A 222 -5.58 6.81 -7.76
CA THR A 222 -4.19 7.22 -7.54
C THR A 222 -3.48 7.35 -8.87
N MET A 223 -2.84 8.49 -9.09
CA MET A 223 -2.15 8.83 -10.32
C MET A 223 -0.69 9.20 -10.08
N LEU A 224 0.14 8.89 -11.05
CA LEU A 224 1.52 9.34 -11.19
C LEU A 224 1.73 9.91 -12.58
N CYS A 225 2.38 11.08 -12.67
CA CYS A 225 2.77 11.68 -13.94
C CYS A 225 4.29 11.87 -14.04
N GLY A 226 4.80 11.91 -15.26
CA GLY A 226 6.15 12.27 -15.60
C GLY A 226 7.23 11.54 -14.80
N ARG A 227 8.09 12.30 -14.12
CA ARG A 227 9.21 11.73 -13.33
C ARG A 227 8.75 10.75 -12.26
N ARG A 228 7.58 10.98 -11.61
CA ARG A 228 7.05 10.05 -10.60
C ARG A 228 6.62 8.74 -11.23
N ALA A 229 6.00 8.77 -12.41
CA ALA A 229 5.63 7.57 -13.15
C ALA A 229 6.87 6.77 -13.58
N MET A 230 7.94 7.46 -14.01
CA MET A 230 9.21 6.81 -14.37
C MET A 230 9.89 6.17 -13.17
N ARG A 231 9.96 6.85 -12.02
CA ARG A 231 10.51 6.26 -10.79
C ARG A 231 9.73 5.03 -10.31
N ASP A 232 8.40 5.03 -10.46
CA ASP A 232 7.56 3.87 -10.15
C ASP A 232 7.84 2.70 -11.11
N TYR A 233 7.98 3.00 -12.41
CA TYR A 233 8.36 2.01 -13.41
C TYR A 233 9.73 1.39 -13.12
N GLU A 234 10.76 2.20 -12.84
CA GLU A 234 12.12 1.74 -12.51
C GLU A 234 12.11 0.81 -11.28
N LYS A 235 11.35 1.15 -10.24
CA LYS A 235 11.18 0.28 -9.07
C LYS A 235 10.55 -1.07 -9.42
N LYS A 236 9.49 -1.05 -10.22
CA LYS A 236 8.78 -2.27 -10.66
C LYS A 236 9.64 -3.13 -11.59
N ASP A 237 10.39 -2.50 -12.47
CA ASP A 237 11.35 -3.16 -13.36
C ASP A 237 12.46 -3.86 -12.55
N ALA A 238 13.07 -3.15 -11.59
CA ALA A 238 14.08 -3.73 -10.71
C ALA A 238 13.54 -4.93 -9.91
N MET A 239 12.34 -4.81 -9.33
CA MET A 239 11.67 -5.92 -8.62
C MET A 239 11.39 -7.10 -9.56
N THR A 240 10.95 -6.85 -10.77
CA THR A 240 10.70 -7.91 -11.77
C THR A 240 11.98 -8.64 -12.14
N LYS A 241 13.08 -7.92 -12.36
CA LYS A 241 14.40 -8.49 -12.62
C LYS A 241 14.91 -9.34 -11.45
N GLU A 242 14.73 -8.88 -10.23
CA GLU A 242 15.09 -9.64 -9.03
C GLU A 242 14.31 -10.96 -8.96
N ILE A 243 12.98 -10.93 -9.16
CA ILE A 243 12.15 -12.14 -9.15
C ILE A 243 12.54 -13.07 -10.33
N SER A 244 12.81 -12.51 -11.51
CA SER A 244 13.30 -13.23 -12.67
C SER A 244 14.59 -14.01 -12.36
N ALA A 245 15.55 -13.37 -11.68
CA ALA A 245 16.79 -14.01 -11.25
C ALA A 245 16.57 -15.12 -10.22
N LEU A 246 15.72 -14.88 -9.21
CA LEU A 246 15.38 -15.89 -8.18
C LEU A 246 14.71 -17.13 -8.77
N LEU A 247 13.88 -16.97 -9.79
CA LEU A 247 13.15 -18.06 -10.45
C LEU A 247 13.90 -18.68 -11.63
N CYS A 248 15.05 -18.13 -12.03
CA CYS A 248 15.75 -18.50 -13.25
C CYS A 248 14.83 -18.49 -14.49
N ALA A 249 13.92 -17.50 -14.55
CA ALA A 249 12.92 -17.32 -15.60
C ALA A 249 13.12 -15.98 -16.28
N LYS A 250 12.66 -15.83 -17.54
CA LYS A 250 12.68 -14.53 -18.22
C LYS A 250 11.64 -13.60 -17.60
N GLU A 251 11.88 -12.29 -17.64
CA GLU A 251 11.02 -11.28 -17.01
C GLU A 251 9.54 -11.40 -17.40
N TYR A 252 9.23 -11.67 -18.67
CA TYR A 252 7.84 -11.86 -19.15
C TYR A 252 7.26 -13.26 -18.84
N GLU A 253 8.06 -14.20 -18.32
CA GLU A 253 7.64 -15.55 -17.90
C GLU A 253 7.55 -15.70 -16.37
N VAL A 254 7.81 -14.63 -15.60
CA VAL A 254 7.84 -14.65 -14.13
C VAL A 254 6.52 -15.16 -13.53
N ALA A 255 5.38 -14.73 -14.05
CA ALA A 255 4.08 -15.15 -13.57
C ALA A 255 3.86 -16.66 -13.74
N ASP A 256 4.25 -17.21 -14.90
CA ASP A 256 4.15 -18.65 -15.19
C ASP A 256 5.13 -19.45 -14.31
N ALA A 257 6.32 -18.93 -14.07
CA ALA A 257 7.30 -19.57 -13.20
C ALA A 257 6.81 -19.63 -11.74
N VAL A 258 6.17 -18.57 -11.24
CA VAL A 258 5.50 -18.58 -9.92
C VAL A 258 4.35 -19.60 -9.89
N GLY A 259 3.57 -19.69 -10.96
CA GLY A 259 2.53 -20.72 -11.11
C GLY A 259 3.08 -22.14 -10.97
N LYS A 260 4.12 -22.46 -11.72
CA LYS A 260 4.81 -23.77 -11.66
C LYS A 260 5.36 -24.08 -10.26
N LEU A 261 5.98 -23.10 -9.60
CA LEU A 261 6.49 -23.26 -8.24
C LEU A 261 5.37 -23.57 -7.23
N LYS A 262 4.21 -22.95 -7.35
CA LYS A 262 3.04 -23.22 -6.50
C LYS A 262 2.47 -24.63 -6.74
N ASP A 263 2.42 -25.07 -7.99
CA ASP A 263 1.96 -26.42 -8.36
C ASP A 263 2.95 -27.49 -7.83
N GLU A 264 4.25 -27.24 -7.96
CA GLU A 264 5.28 -28.12 -7.42
C GLU A 264 5.21 -28.19 -5.88
N GLN A 265 5.02 -27.06 -5.20
CA GLN A 265 4.83 -27.04 -3.75
C GLN A 265 3.61 -27.87 -3.33
N THR A 266 2.51 -27.76 -4.06
CA THR A 266 1.29 -28.54 -3.79
C THR A 266 1.52 -30.03 -3.98
N ARG A 267 2.20 -30.41 -5.06
CA ARG A 267 2.59 -31.80 -5.33
C ARG A 267 3.50 -32.38 -4.25
N MET A 268 4.54 -31.61 -3.84
CA MET A 268 5.43 -32.03 -2.76
C MET A 268 4.70 -32.21 -1.43
N LYS A 269 3.77 -31.31 -1.08
CA LYS A 269 2.93 -31.48 0.12
C LYS A 269 2.10 -32.76 0.07
N SER A 270 1.52 -33.09 -1.09
CA SER A 270 0.76 -34.34 -1.28
C SER A 270 1.65 -35.57 -1.15
N GLN A 271 2.85 -35.56 -1.76
CA GLN A 271 3.81 -36.66 -1.64
C GLN A 271 4.28 -36.86 -0.19
N ILE A 272 4.56 -35.78 0.53
CA ILE A 272 4.94 -35.87 1.95
C ILE A 272 3.80 -36.48 2.76
N ALA A 273 2.54 -36.06 2.54
CA ALA A 273 1.39 -36.67 3.23
C ALA A 273 1.24 -38.16 2.90
N GLU A 274 1.42 -38.58 1.64
CA GLU A 274 1.39 -39.97 1.23
C GLU A 274 2.49 -40.80 1.89
N LEU A 275 3.72 -40.29 1.91
CA LEU A 275 4.87 -40.94 2.57
C LEU A 275 4.65 -41.06 4.08
N GLN A 276 4.08 -40.03 4.72
CA GLN A 276 3.72 -40.10 6.14
C GLN A 276 2.68 -41.18 6.43
N GLN A 277 1.68 -41.33 5.54
CA GLN A 277 0.68 -42.38 5.66
C GLN A 277 1.29 -43.79 5.53
N LYS A 278 2.15 -44.02 4.54
CA LYS A 278 2.87 -45.31 4.38
C LYS A 278 3.74 -45.61 5.59
N LEU A 279 4.48 -44.62 6.09
CA LEU A 279 5.29 -44.79 7.30
C LEU A 279 4.44 -45.12 8.52
N LEU A 280 3.27 -44.47 8.66
CA LEU A 280 2.33 -44.75 9.73
C LEU A 280 1.81 -46.19 9.66
N GLU A 281 1.51 -46.71 8.45
CA GLU A 281 1.08 -48.10 8.23
C GLU A 281 2.13 -49.10 8.68
N PHE A 282 3.39 -48.89 8.27
CA PHE A 282 4.51 -49.74 8.70
C PHE A 282 4.66 -49.73 10.23
N ARG A 283 4.64 -48.58 10.86
CA ARG A 283 4.76 -48.45 12.33
C ARG A 283 3.61 -49.13 13.06
N VAL A 284 2.37 -48.97 12.60
CA VAL A 284 1.19 -49.66 13.17
C VAL A 284 1.32 -51.19 13.02
N ALA A 285 1.87 -51.67 11.90
CA ALA A 285 2.07 -53.09 11.68
C ALA A 285 3.04 -53.73 12.69
N GLU A 286 4.12 -52.99 13.05
CA GLU A 286 5.16 -53.46 13.99
C GLU A 286 4.74 -53.41 15.46
N ILE A 287 3.77 -52.58 15.85
CA ILE A 287 3.36 -52.43 17.25
C ILE A 287 2.44 -53.59 17.65
N PRO A 288 2.81 -54.41 18.67
CA PRO A 288 1.93 -55.44 19.19
C PRO A 288 0.74 -54.84 19.95
N VAL A 289 -0.44 -55.46 19.85
CA VAL A 289 -1.69 -54.99 20.48
C VAL A 289 -2.23 -55.96 21.54
N GLU A 290 -1.36 -56.82 22.04
CA GLU A 290 -1.71 -57.88 23.01
C GLU A 290 -1.98 -57.34 24.42
N GLU A 291 -1.41 -56.18 24.73
CA GLU A 291 -1.63 -55.51 26.04
C GLU A 291 -2.95 -54.73 26.02
N LYS A 292 -3.65 -54.63 27.16
CA LYS A 292 -4.88 -53.86 27.30
C LYS A 292 -4.68 -52.39 26.94
N ILE A 293 -3.52 -51.82 27.26
CA ILE A 293 -3.13 -50.43 26.90
C ILE A 293 -1.88 -50.48 26.03
N VAL A 294 -2.03 -50.07 24.79
CA VAL A 294 -0.92 -49.84 23.88
C VAL A 294 -0.44 -48.39 24.00
N THR A 295 0.84 -48.22 24.34
CA THR A 295 1.45 -46.92 24.52
C THR A 295 2.51 -46.65 23.50
N VAL A 296 2.43 -45.55 22.75
CA VAL A 296 3.37 -45.14 21.72
C VAL A 296 3.92 -43.77 22.04
N PHE A 297 5.26 -43.61 21.99
CA PHE A 297 5.96 -42.32 22.08
C PHE A 297 6.68 -42.09 20.75
N ASP A 298 6.42 -40.97 20.10
CA ASP A 298 7.01 -40.64 18.82
C ASP A 298 7.05 -39.13 18.60
N SER A 299 8.25 -38.58 18.57
CA SER A 299 8.48 -37.15 18.38
C SER A 299 8.17 -36.65 16.94
N ALA A 300 8.09 -37.54 15.97
CA ALA A 300 7.84 -37.21 14.58
C ALA A 300 6.34 -37.10 14.24
N LEU A 301 5.45 -37.50 15.16
CA LEU A 301 4.00 -37.45 14.92
C LEU A 301 3.46 -36.02 15.11
N SER A 302 2.73 -35.52 14.13
CA SER A 302 1.84 -34.37 14.32
C SER A 302 0.55 -34.79 15.03
N GLY A 303 -0.23 -33.81 15.57
CA GLY A 303 -1.48 -34.13 16.27
C GLY A 303 -2.48 -34.97 15.43
N ASN A 304 -2.55 -34.73 14.13
CA ASN A 304 -3.43 -35.49 13.23
C ASN A 304 -2.90 -36.90 13.02
N LEU A 305 -1.60 -37.06 12.80
CA LEU A 305 -1.00 -38.41 12.62
C LEU A 305 -1.03 -39.21 13.92
N ALA A 306 -0.85 -38.57 15.09
CA ALA A 306 -1.00 -39.24 16.38
C ALA A 306 -2.41 -39.77 16.58
N ARG A 307 -3.43 -39.00 16.23
CA ARG A 307 -4.82 -39.43 16.27
C ARG A 307 -5.12 -40.60 15.29
N GLU A 308 -4.55 -40.50 14.11
CA GLU A 308 -4.71 -41.56 13.11
C GLU A 308 -4.00 -42.86 13.54
N MET A 309 -2.78 -42.76 14.09
CA MET A 309 -2.08 -43.87 14.68
C MET A 309 -2.91 -44.56 15.78
N MET A 310 -3.47 -43.77 16.70
CA MET A 310 -4.34 -44.28 17.73
C MET A 310 -5.53 -45.05 17.13
N ASN A 311 -6.25 -44.48 16.16
CA ASN A 311 -7.39 -45.13 15.53
C ASN A 311 -7.00 -46.44 14.84
N ARG A 312 -5.91 -46.45 14.08
CA ARG A 312 -5.43 -47.66 13.39
C ARG A 312 -4.99 -48.78 14.36
N LEU A 313 -4.39 -48.41 15.51
CA LEU A 313 -4.06 -49.39 16.54
C LEU A 313 -5.32 -49.96 17.26
N LEU A 314 -6.33 -49.14 17.48
CA LEU A 314 -7.64 -49.60 17.96
C LEU A 314 -8.31 -50.54 16.96
N ASP A 315 -8.26 -50.20 15.66
CA ASP A 315 -8.81 -51.04 14.60
C ASP A 315 -8.01 -52.35 14.42
N LYS A 316 -6.71 -52.36 14.77
CA LYS A 316 -5.87 -53.59 14.84
C LYS A 316 -6.20 -54.47 16.05
N GLY A 317 -6.96 -53.98 17.04
CA GLY A 317 -7.42 -54.78 18.17
C GLY A 317 -6.95 -54.27 19.55
N ALA A 318 -6.28 -53.13 19.65
CA ALA A 318 -5.95 -52.53 20.94
C ALA A 318 -7.23 -52.12 21.68
N VAL A 319 -7.35 -52.42 22.98
CA VAL A 319 -8.51 -52.00 23.79
C VAL A 319 -8.43 -50.52 24.11
N ILE A 320 -7.26 -50.06 24.57
CA ILE A 320 -6.95 -48.66 24.81
C ILE A 320 -5.63 -48.34 24.09
N CYS A 321 -5.60 -47.26 23.38
CA CYS A 321 -4.37 -46.78 22.73
C CYS A 321 -4.03 -45.34 23.20
N ALA A 322 -2.81 -45.14 23.67
CA ALA A 322 -2.26 -43.84 24.10
C ALA A 322 -1.05 -43.51 23.24
N VAL A 323 -1.18 -42.46 22.43
CA VAL A 323 -0.12 -41.97 21.57
C VAL A 323 0.35 -40.58 22.10
N PHE A 324 1.65 -40.48 22.31
CA PHE A 324 2.33 -39.30 22.80
C PHE A 324 3.28 -38.75 21.71
N ALA A 325 3.01 -37.57 21.24
CA ALA A 325 3.83 -36.86 20.27
C ALA A 325 4.68 -35.78 20.93
N GLY A 326 6.00 -35.89 20.91
CA GLY A 326 6.89 -34.96 21.57
C GLY A 326 8.13 -35.62 22.16
N THR A 327 8.80 -34.93 23.07
CA THR A 327 10.04 -35.36 23.73
C THR A 327 9.97 -35.12 25.24
N ASP A 328 10.86 -35.75 25.98
CA ASP A 328 10.97 -35.56 27.46
C ASP A 328 11.33 -34.10 27.80
N THR A 329 11.98 -33.37 26.93
CA THR A 329 12.40 -31.97 27.14
C THR A 329 11.31 -30.97 26.79
N ASP A 330 10.61 -31.18 25.69
CA ASP A 330 9.61 -30.22 25.19
C ASP A 330 8.19 -30.52 25.68
N GLY A 331 8.03 -31.70 26.33
CA GLY A 331 6.74 -32.24 26.73
C GLY A 331 6.05 -32.97 25.58
N TYR A 332 4.87 -33.51 25.89
CA TYR A 332 4.12 -34.34 24.97
C TYR A 332 2.72 -33.82 24.72
N ARG A 333 2.29 -33.87 23.48
CA ARG A 333 0.86 -33.86 23.14
C ARG A 333 0.38 -35.31 23.10
N TYR A 334 -0.72 -35.61 23.79
CA TYR A 334 -1.26 -36.96 23.79
C TYR A 334 -2.62 -37.03 23.13
N VAL A 335 -2.88 -38.16 22.55
CA VAL A 335 -4.21 -38.60 22.12
C VAL A 335 -4.42 -40.01 22.66
N ILE A 336 -5.49 -40.22 23.43
CA ILE A 336 -5.83 -41.51 24.00
C ILE A 336 -7.25 -41.86 23.59
N GLY A 337 -7.45 -43.08 23.13
CA GLY A 337 -8.75 -43.56 22.68
C GLY A 337 -9.03 -44.99 23.04
N SER A 338 -10.32 -45.35 23.03
CA SER A 338 -10.84 -46.68 23.17
C SER A 338 -12.18 -46.82 22.44
N ARG A 339 -12.51 -48.04 21.98
CA ARG A 339 -13.82 -48.33 21.40
C ARG A 339 -14.83 -48.86 22.44
N SER A 340 -14.33 -49.24 23.63
CA SER A 340 -15.14 -49.93 24.66
C SER A 340 -15.03 -49.33 26.05
N GLU A 341 -13.96 -48.58 26.34
CA GLU A 341 -13.65 -48.08 27.68
C GLU A 341 -13.75 -46.52 27.74
N ASP A 342 -14.07 -45.97 28.89
CA ASP A 342 -14.03 -44.53 29.11
C ASP A 342 -12.59 -44.08 29.45
N VAL A 343 -11.97 -43.37 28.56
CA VAL A 343 -10.56 -42.89 28.71
C VAL A 343 -10.41 -41.58 29.43
N ARG A 344 -11.51 -40.92 29.86
CA ARG A 344 -11.45 -39.64 30.62
C ARG A 344 -10.72 -39.76 31.95
N PRO A 345 -10.84 -40.85 32.73
CA PRO A 345 -10.09 -41.04 33.97
C PRO A 345 -8.57 -41.04 33.72
N ILE A 346 -8.12 -41.64 32.66
CA ILE A 346 -6.69 -41.67 32.27
C ILE A 346 -6.20 -40.25 31.98
N SER A 347 -6.94 -39.48 31.18
CA SER A 347 -6.60 -38.07 30.89
C SER A 347 -6.52 -37.25 32.16
N LYS A 348 -7.45 -37.42 33.09
CA LYS A 348 -7.46 -36.73 34.39
C LYS A 348 -6.22 -37.05 35.22
N ALA A 349 -5.86 -38.34 35.30
CA ALA A 349 -4.68 -38.81 36.01
C ALA A 349 -3.39 -38.23 35.44
N LEU A 350 -3.26 -38.25 34.08
CA LEU A 350 -2.11 -37.68 33.39
C LEU A 350 -2.01 -36.15 33.65
N ASN A 351 -3.12 -35.43 33.55
CA ASN A 351 -3.13 -33.98 33.77
C ASN A 351 -2.71 -33.61 35.22
N VAL A 352 -3.12 -34.41 36.21
CA VAL A 352 -2.76 -34.19 37.62
C VAL A 352 -1.27 -34.53 37.87
N ALA A 353 -0.81 -35.65 37.34
CA ALA A 353 0.57 -36.15 37.59
C ALA A 353 1.65 -35.36 36.83
N PHE A 354 1.33 -34.79 35.67
CA PHE A 354 2.29 -34.23 34.75
C PHE A 354 1.96 -32.77 34.33
N GLU A 355 1.33 -32.01 35.22
CA GLU A 355 0.96 -30.59 35.00
C GLU A 355 0.24 -30.38 33.64
N GLY A 356 -0.57 -31.33 33.26
CA GLY A 356 -1.17 -31.39 31.94
C GLY A 356 -2.45 -30.59 31.83
N ARG A 357 -2.85 -30.39 30.57
CA ARG A 357 -4.14 -29.82 30.19
C ARG A 357 -4.73 -30.64 29.05
N GLY A 358 -5.93 -31.12 29.23
CA GLY A 358 -6.60 -31.91 28.21
C GLY A 358 -7.95 -32.43 28.67
N GLY A 359 -8.63 -33.10 27.76
CA GLY A 359 -9.95 -33.70 27.99
C GLY A 359 -10.56 -34.12 26.67
N GLY A 360 -11.83 -34.53 26.72
CA GLY A 360 -12.54 -34.97 25.54
C GLY A 360 -13.79 -35.78 25.93
N LYS A 361 -14.17 -36.66 25.02
CA LYS A 361 -15.31 -37.59 25.17
C LYS A 361 -14.84 -38.91 25.76
N PRO A 362 -15.77 -39.79 26.25
CA PRO A 362 -15.40 -41.08 26.78
C PRO A 362 -14.55 -41.94 25.84
N GLU A 363 -14.84 -41.88 24.55
CA GLU A 363 -14.16 -42.67 23.51
C GLU A 363 -12.80 -42.10 23.10
N MET A 364 -12.52 -40.80 23.35
CA MET A 364 -11.27 -40.15 22.97
C MET A 364 -11.01 -38.89 23.77
N VAL A 365 -9.79 -38.77 24.27
CA VAL A 365 -9.27 -37.56 24.95
C VAL A 365 -7.96 -37.15 24.29
N GLN A 366 -7.68 -35.85 24.37
CA GLN A 366 -6.42 -35.27 23.90
C GLN A 366 -5.94 -34.18 24.83
N GLY A 367 -4.65 -33.91 24.84
CA GLY A 367 -4.10 -32.90 25.73
C GLY A 367 -2.61 -32.73 25.56
N SER A 368 -2.00 -32.04 26.54
CA SER A 368 -0.56 -31.86 26.66
C SER A 368 -0.11 -32.14 28.08
N VAL A 369 1.08 -32.71 28.24
CA VAL A 369 1.68 -33.06 29.53
C VAL A 369 3.18 -32.79 29.50
N LYS A 370 3.77 -32.54 30.67
CA LYS A 370 5.21 -32.35 30.85
C LYS A 370 5.75 -33.49 31.71
N GLY A 371 6.88 -34.09 31.32
CA GLY A 371 7.52 -35.17 32.04
C GLY A 371 8.13 -36.21 31.13
N THR A 372 8.64 -37.31 31.69
CA THR A 372 9.31 -38.32 30.91
C THR A 372 8.33 -39.39 30.38
N GLY A 373 8.56 -39.87 29.18
CA GLY A 373 7.77 -40.96 28.59
C GLY A 373 7.75 -42.20 29.47
N LYS A 374 8.84 -42.50 30.20
CA LYS A 374 8.93 -43.58 31.14
C LYS A 374 7.94 -43.46 32.29
N ALA A 375 7.89 -42.29 32.95
CA ALA A 375 6.96 -42.05 34.05
C ALA A 375 5.47 -42.10 33.58
N MET A 376 5.18 -41.58 32.38
CA MET A 376 3.83 -41.67 31.80
C MET A 376 3.42 -43.09 31.51
N LYS A 377 4.33 -43.91 30.98
CA LYS A 377 4.09 -45.34 30.74
C LYS A 377 3.83 -46.09 32.06
N GLU A 378 4.58 -45.80 33.12
CA GLU A 378 4.38 -46.38 34.46
C GLU A 378 3.01 -46.06 35.05
N LEU A 379 2.56 -44.78 34.91
CA LEU A 379 1.21 -44.38 35.33
C LEU A 379 0.11 -45.15 34.54
N LEU A 380 0.27 -45.26 33.24
CA LEU A 380 -0.70 -45.96 32.39
C LEU A 380 -0.82 -47.49 32.73
N MET A 381 0.26 -48.09 33.23
CA MET A 381 0.23 -49.50 33.66
C MET A 381 -0.70 -49.75 34.84
N GLN A 382 -1.11 -48.74 35.60
CA GLN A 382 -2.07 -48.85 36.71
C GLN A 382 -3.52 -49.07 36.23
N TYR A 383 -3.77 -48.86 34.92
CA TYR A 383 -5.08 -49.06 34.29
C TYR A 383 -5.19 -50.35 33.44
N LYS A 384 -4.16 -51.21 33.55
CA LYS A 384 -4.14 -52.55 32.87
C LYS A 384 -5.20 -53.52 33.41
#